data_4de1353cfb12f195d095324d83afb920
#
_entry.id   4de1353cfb12f195d095324d83afb920
#
_cell.length_a   1.000
_cell.length_b   1.000
_cell.length_c   1.000
_cell.angle_alpha   90.00
_cell.angle_beta   90.00
_cell.angle_gamma   90.00
#
_symmetry.space_group_name_H-M   'P 1'
#
loop_
_entity.id
_entity.type
_entity.pdbx_description
1 polymer ?
#
loop_
_entity_poly.entity_id
_entity_poly.type
_entity_poly.pdbx_seq_one_letter_code
_entity_poly.pdbx_strand_id
1 'polypeptide(L)'
;DISNFIEAAKTFHVLGIKITKDGDLINEWYSEPECRRNIYSATKSFTSCAVGFAVQEGLLSLDEKLTDAFPEDLPDVIDDNLKMATVRDLLTMCLGQERGSLMGEQRPLYQEDDWVKLSLAIPFQYKPGTHFVYNNVGPYLAGILVQRRSGCDLVSYLTPRLFEHLGIKRPTWETDPLGNSFGAGGLFL
;
A
#
# COMPACT_ATOMS: atom_id res chain seq x y z
N ASP A 1 -8.15 33.99 4.18
CA ASP A 1 -8.36 34.13 2.73
C ASP A 1 -7.38 33.24 1.98
N ILE A 2 -7.89 32.33 1.13
CA ILE A 2 -7.08 31.39 0.33
C ILE A 2 -7.12 31.71 -1.17
N SER A 3 -7.57 32.92 -1.55
CA SER A 3 -7.75 33.30 -2.97
C SER A 3 -6.49 33.10 -3.81
N ASN A 4 -5.31 33.48 -3.29
CA ASN A 4 -4.04 33.27 -3.99
C ASN A 4 -3.70 31.79 -4.17
N PHE A 5 -4.05 30.95 -3.19
CA PHE A 5 -3.89 29.48 -3.31
C PHE A 5 -4.80 28.91 -4.39
N ILE A 6 -6.04 29.38 -4.47
CA ILE A 6 -7.00 28.94 -5.47
C ILE A 6 -6.52 29.32 -6.87
N GLU A 7 -6.05 30.55 -7.08
CA GLU A 7 -5.54 30.97 -8.39
C GLU A 7 -4.31 30.16 -8.81
N ALA A 8 -3.38 29.91 -7.88
CA ALA A 8 -2.26 29.01 -8.15
C ALA A 8 -2.72 27.58 -8.43
N ALA A 9 -3.66 27.05 -7.64
CA ALA A 9 -4.21 25.70 -7.79
C ALA A 9 -4.80 25.45 -9.20
N LYS A 10 -5.50 26.45 -9.76
CA LYS A 10 -6.05 26.37 -11.12
C LYS A 10 -4.97 26.16 -12.19
N THR A 11 -3.82 26.81 -12.04
CA THR A 11 -2.70 26.66 -13.01
C THR A 11 -2.00 25.32 -12.92
N PHE A 12 -2.06 24.64 -11.74
CA PHE A 12 -1.45 23.34 -11.51
C PHE A 12 -2.44 22.17 -11.58
N HIS A 13 -3.66 22.40 -12.07
CA HIS A 13 -4.71 21.39 -12.16
C HIS A 13 -5.01 20.69 -10.82
N VAL A 14 -4.92 21.43 -9.71
CA VAL A 14 -5.30 20.92 -8.38
C VAL A 14 -6.81 20.71 -8.35
N LEU A 15 -7.25 19.56 -7.87
CA LEU A 15 -8.67 19.19 -7.88
C LEU A 15 -9.43 19.65 -6.64
N GLY A 16 -8.73 19.77 -5.52
CA GLY A 16 -9.33 20.24 -4.27
C GLY A 16 -8.30 20.66 -3.25
N ILE A 17 -8.68 21.60 -2.41
CA ILE A 17 -7.91 22.07 -1.26
C ILE A 17 -8.82 21.97 -0.04
N LYS A 18 -8.33 21.36 1.03
CA LYS A 18 -8.99 21.36 2.33
C LYS A 18 -7.97 21.72 3.40
N ILE A 19 -8.26 22.74 4.18
CA ILE A 19 -7.38 23.24 5.24
C ILE A 19 -8.10 23.09 6.57
N THR A 20 -7.49 22.33 7.47
CA THR A 20 -7.97 22.16 8.83
C THR A 20 -6.92 22.64 9.84
N LYS A 21 -7.39 23.09 10.99
CA LYS A 21 -6.54 23.43 12.14
C LYS A 21 -7.22 22.99 13.43
N ASP A 22 -6.52 22.25 14.23
CA ASP A 22 -7.00 21.72 15.53
C ASP A 22 -8.32 20.93 15.40
N GLY A 23 -8.54 20.28 14.24
CA GLY A 23 -9.75 19.53 13.91
C GLY A 23 -10.85 20.35 13.20
N ASP A 24 -10.78 21.68 13.25
CA ASP A 24 -11.77 22.55 12.62
C ASP A 24 -11.45 22.81 11.15
N LEU A 25 -12.48 22.81 10.30
CA LEU A 25 -12.36 23.21 8.90
C LEU A 25 -12.16 24.73 8.82
N ILE A 26 -11.00 25.16 8.33
CA ILE A 26 -10.68 26.59 8.13
C ILE A 26 -11.16 27.06 6.76
N ASN A 27 -10.90 26.27 5.72
CA ASN A 27 -11.31 26.61 4.36
C ASN A 27 -11.26 25.36 3.46
N GLU A 28 -12.06 25.39 2.39
CA GLU A 28 -12.02 24.37 1.33
C GLU A 28 -12.37 24.96 -0.02
N TRP A 29 -11.87 24.33 -1.06
CA TRP A 29 -12.17 24.65 -2.45
C TRP A 29 -12.02 23.41 -3.32
N TYR A 30 -12.88 23.26 -4.31
CA TYR A 30 -12.85 22.16 -5.29
C TYR A 30 -13.02 22.75 -6.70
N SER A 31 -12.25 22.22 -7.66
CA SER A 31 -12.32 22.63 -9.06
C SER A 31 -13.52 22.02 -9.80
N GLU A 32 -14.05 20.92 -9.29
CA GLU A 32 -15.14 20.15 -9.86
C GLU A 32 -15.92 19.43 -8.77
N PRO A 33 -17.14 18.95 -9.05
CA PRO A 33 -17.92 18.17 -8.09
C PRO A 33 -17.16 16.97 -7.55
N GLU A 34 -17.44 16.61 -6.30
CA GLU A 34 -16.89 15.43 -5.66
C GLU A 34 -17.15 14.17 -6.50
N CYS A 35 -16.11 13.43 -6.81
CA CYS A 35 -16.21 12.16 -7.49
C CYS A 35 -15.14 11.20 -6.96
N ARG A 36 -15.42 9.91 -7.08
CA ARG A 36 -14.47 8.88 -6.67
C ARG A 36 -13.24 8.89 -7.56
N ARG A 37 -12.07 8.84 -6.95
CA ARG A 37 -10.79 8.90 -7.63
C ARG A 37 -9.83 7.83 -7.12
N ASN A 38 -8.94 7.39 -8.01
CA ASN A 38 -7.77 6.63 -7.59
C ASN A 38 -6.88 7.56 -6.74
N ILE A 39 -6.64 7.15 -5.50
CA ILE A 39 -5.77 7.91 -4.58
C ILE A 39 -4.29 7.51 -4.70
N TYR A 40 -3.96 6.68 -5.71
CA TYR A 40 -2.59 6.24 -6.00
C TYR A 40 -1.85 5.76 -4.74
N SER A 41 -0.65 6.27 -4.50
CA SER A 41 0.18 5.84 -3.36
C SER A 41 -0.33 6.25 -1.97
N ALA A 42 -1.32 7.14 -1.87
CA ALA A 42 -2.01 7.36 -0.60
C ALA A 42 -2.73 6.08 -0.10
N THR A 43 -3.02 5.14 -1.00
CA THR A 43 -3.48 3.78 -0.71
C THR A 43 -2.61 3.06 0.34
N LYS A 44 -1.29 3.30 0.32
CA LYS A 44 -0.34 2.67 1.27
C LYS A 44 -0.65 2.99 2.73
N SER A 45 -1.22 4.15 3.02
CA SER A 45 -1.68 4.51 4.36
C SER A 45 -2.82 3.61 4.83
N PHE A 46 -3.75 3.27 3.93
CA PHE A 46 -4.84 2.34 4.23
C PHE A 46 -4.33 0.91 4.43
N THR A 47 -3.38 0.47 3.61
CA THR A 47 -2.71 -0.83 3.80
C THR A 47 -1.95 -0.87 5.13
N SER A 48 -1.27 0.21 5.51
CA SER A 48 -0.63 0.32 6.82
C SER A 48 -1.64 0.21 7.98
N CYS A 49 -2.81 0.85 7.85
CA CYS A 49 -3.90 0.68 8.83
C CYS A 49 -4.37 -0.78 8.89
N ALA A 50 -4.54 -1.44 7.73
CA ALA A 50 -4.92 -2.85 7.69
C ALA A 50 -3.90 -3.74 8.43
N VAL A 51 -2.61 -3.52 8.21
CA VAL A 51 -1.55 -4.21 8.96
C VAL A 51 -1.64 -3.90 10.46
N GLY A 52 -1.89 -2.64 10.84
CA GLY A 52 -2.04 -2.25 12.24
C GLY A 52 -3.19 -2.99 12.94
N PHE A 53 -4.35 -3.08 12.30
CA PHE A 53 -5.47 -3.88 12.81
C PHE A 53 -5.13 -5.37 12.89
N ALA A 54 -4.48 -5.92 11.87
CA ALA A 54 -4.09 -7.32 11.85
C ALA A 54 -3.07 -7.66 12.96
N VAL A 55 -2.14 -6.76 13.27
CA VAL A 55 -1.23 -6.90 14.42
C VAL A 55 -2.01 -6.86 15.74
N GLN A 56 -2.94 -5.91 15.89
CA GLN A 56 -3.78 -5.80 17.10
C GLN A 56 -4.65 -7.06 17.31
N GLU A 57 -5.11 -7.67 16.24
CA GLU A 57 -5.92 -8.89 16.24
C GLU A 57 -5.07 -10.18 16.39
N GLY A 58 -3.75 -10.06 16.44
CA GLY A 58 -2.83 -11.20 16.57
C GLY A 58 -2.71 -12.05 15.29
N LEU A 59 -3.15 -11.54 14.15
CA LEU A 59 -3.08 -12.25 12.86
C LEU A 59 -1.67 -12.26 12.27
N LEU A 60 -0.85 -11.26 12.61
CA LEU A 60 0.54 -11.17 12.16
C LEU A 60 1.40 -10.36 13.15
N SER A 61 2.73 -10.46 13.01
CA SER A 61 3.69 -9.70 13.78
C SER A 61 4.60 -8.88 12.85
N LEU A 62 4.97 -7.68 13.26
CA LEU A 62 5.94 -6.88 12.51
C LEU A 62 7.34 -7.51 12.46
N ASP A 63 7.67 -8.33 13.43
CA ASP A 63 8.98 -9.01 13.54
C ASP A 63 8.98 -10.41 12.91
N GLU A 64 7.85 -10.83 12.32
CA GLU A 64 7.72 -12.07 11.56
C GLU A 64 8.63 -12.04 10.33
N LYS A 65 9.38 -13.11 10.10
CA LYS A 65 10.24 -13.25 8.93
C LYS A 65 9.42 -13.45 7.66
N LEU A 66 9.89 -12.86 6.55
CA LEU A 66 9.20 -13.07 5.27
C LEU A 66 9.25 -14.53 4.82
N THR A 67 10.30 -15.28 5.20
CA THR A 67 10.38 -16.73 4.94
C THR A 67 9.30 -17.52 5.65
N ASP A 68 8.85 -17.06 6.81
CA ASP A 68 7.78 -17.72 7.58
C ASP A 68 6.39 -17.23 7.13
N ALA A 69 6.32 -15.96 6.71
CA ALA A 69 5.07 -15.35 6.24
C ALA A 69 4.64 -15.86 4.85
N PHE A 70 5.59 -16.22 3.99
CA PHE A 70 5.38 -16.62 2.59
C PHE A 70 6.11 -17.93 2.22
N PRO A 71 5.96 -19.02 2.97
CA PRO A 71 6.76 -20.24 2.78
C PRO A 71 6.57 -20.90 1.41
N GLU A 72 5.38 -20.72 0.81
CA GLU A 72 5.02 -21.33 -0.49
C GLU A 72 5.39 -20.46 -1.71
N ASP A 73 5.84 -19.23 -1.45
CA ASP A 73 6.13 -18.24 -2.51
C ASP A 73 7.63 -17.94 -2.63
N LEU A 74 8.47 -18.62 -1.83
CA LEU A 74 9.90 -18.37 -1.81
C LEU A 74 10.56 -18.84 -3.12
N PRO A 75 11.60 -18.10 -3.59
CA PRO A 75 12.40 -18.54 -4.72
C PRO A 75 13.23 -19.78 -4.37
N ASP A 76 13.68 -20.53 -5.38
CA ASP A 76 14.53 -21.72 -5.19
C ASP A 76 15.83 -21.41 -4.43
N VAL A 77 16.36 -20.20 -4.62
CA VAL A 77 17.56 -19.71 -3.93
C VAL A 77 17.16 -18.55 -3.00
N ILE A 78 17.23 -18.81 -1.70
CA ILE A 78 16.92 -17.81 -0.67
C ILE A 78 18.23 -17.20 -0.20
N ASP A 79 18.48 -15.93 -0.53
CA ASP A 79 19.66 -15.20 -0.07
C ASP A 79 19.59 -14.84 1.42
N ASP A 80 20.75 -14.48 2.01
CA ASP A 80 20.83 -14.21 3.44
C ASP A 80 20.06 -12.92 3.85
N ASN A 81 19.91 -11.97 2.95
CA ASN A 81 19.14 -10.77 3.22
C ASN A 81 17.62 -11.09 3.25
N LEU A 82 17.11 -11.90 2.32
CA LEU A 82 15.71 -12.35 2.37
C LEU A 82 15.41 -13.12 3.65
N LYS A 83 16.31 -13.98 4.13
CA LYS A 83 16.15 -14.68 5.42
C LYS A 83 16.08 -13.73 6.62
N MET A 84 16.68 -12.55 6.52
CA MET A 84 16.64 -11.55 7.59
C MET A 84 15.43 -10.64 7.53
N ALA A 85 14.83 -10.46 6.34
CA ALA A 85 13.74 -9.53 6.10
C ALA A 85 12.48 -9.87 6.93
N THR A 86 11.81 -8.84 7.39
CA THR A 86 10.62 -8.93 8.25
C THR A 86 9.43 -8.16 7.66
N VAL A 87 8.25 -8.37 8.21
CA VAL A 87 7.04 -7.59 7.87
C VAL A 87 7.27 -6.10 8.11
N ARG A 88 8.06 -5.71 9.11
CA ARG A 88 8.44 -4.31 9.37
C ARG A 88 9.16 -3.68 8.17
N ASP A 89 10.05 -4.42 7.53
CA ASP A 89 10.83 -3.93 6.38
C ASP A 89 9.97 -3.68 5.14
N LEU A 90 8.83 -4.39 5.00
CA LEU A 90 7.82 -4.12 3.99
C LEU A 90 7.20 -2.71 4.14
N LEU A 91 6.92 -2.32 5.39
CA LEU A 91 6.23 -1.06 5.71
C LEU A 91 7.17 0.15 5.69
N THR A 92 8.45 -0.05 5.93
CA THR A 92 9.42 1.04 6.05
C THR A 92 10.14 1.37 4.76
N MET A 93 9.81 0.70 3.64
CA MET A 93 10.51 0.82 2.36
C MET A 93 12.01 0.47 2.45
N CYS A 94 12.37 -0.39 3.40
CA CYS A 94 13.74 -0.83 3.65
C CYS A 94 13.91 -2.34 3.44
N LEU A 95 13.19 -2.90 2.46
CA LEU A 95 13.14 -4.34 2.20
C LEU A 95 14.51 -4.93 1.79
N GLY A 96 15.38 -4.10 1.19
CA GLY A 96 16.72 -4.53 0.76
C GLY A 96 16.83 -4.75 -0.75
N GLN A 97 15.78 -4.61 -1.52
CA GLN A 97 15.83 -4.64 -2.99
C GLN A 97 16.44 -3.35 -3.53
N GLU A 98 17.26 -3.46 -4.61
CA GLU A 98 18.01 -2.32 -5.16
C GLU A 98 17.14 -1.27 -5.83
N ARG A 99 16.02 -1.67 -6.41
CA ARG A 99 15.14 -0.81 -7.22
C ARG A 99 13.69 -0.96 -6.83
N GLY A 100 12.93 0.11 -7.07
CA GLY A 100 11.47 0.05 -7.00
C GLY A 100 10.90 -0.90 -8.07
N SER A 101 10.03 -1.80 -7.65
CA SER A 101 9.35 -2.77 -8.52
C SER A 101 7.84 -2.70 -8.31
N LEU A 102 7.07 -3.35 -9.19
CA LEU A 102 5.61 -3.25 -9.28
C LEU A 102 5.12 -1.81 -9.50
N MET A 103 5.96 -0.95 -10.11
CA MET A 103 5.57 0.42 -10.48
C MET A 103 4.54 0.39 -11.61
N GLY A 104 3.74 1.46 -11.72
CA GLY A 104 2.63 1.50 -12.66
C GLY A 104 3.00 1.19 -14.11
N GLU A 105 4.13 1.74 -14.57
CA GLU A 105 4.67 1.52 -15.92
C GLU A 105 5.27 0.11 -16.13
N GLN A 106 5.62 -0.58 -15.06
CA GLN A 106 6.21 -1.93 -15.12
C GLN A 106 5.14 -3.02 -15.15
N ARG A 107 4.02 -2.83 -14.42
CA ARG A 107 2.98 -3.86 -14.24
C ARG A 107 2.46 -4.48 -15.54
N PRO A 108 2.20 -3.72 -16.61
CA PRO A 108 1.76 -4.29 -17.89
C PRO A 108 2.81 -5.14 -18.59
N LEU A 109 4.07 -5.08 -18.15
CA LEU A 109 5.19 -5.83 -18.76
C LEU A 109 5.42 -7.19 -18.08
N TYR A 110 4.86 -7.42 -16.93
CA TYR A 110 4.97 -8.72 -16.26
C TYR A 110 4.11 -9.76 -16.96
N GLN A 111 4.70 -10.92 -17.23
CA GLN A 111 4.04 -12.06 -17.85
C GLN A 111 3.54 -13.07 -16.81
N GLU A 112 4.10 -13.00 -15.60
CA GLU A 112 3.74 -13.84 -14.46
C GLU A 112 2.49 -13.27 -13.79
N ASP A 113 1.49 -14.12 -13.55
CA ASP A 113 0.27 -13.75 -12.82
C ASP A 113 0.51 -13.70 -11.31
N ASP A 114 1.45 -14.50 -10.80
CA ASP A 114 1.79 -14.57 -9.38
C ASP A 114 2.82 -13.49 -9.00
N TRP A 115 2.31 -12.31 -8.70
CA TRP A 115 3.16 -11.19 -8.32
C TRP A 115 3.79 -11.33 -6.92
N VAL A 116 3.30 -12.26 -6.09
CA VAL A 116 3.93 -12.56 -4.79
C VAL A 116 5.25 -13.26 -5.03
N LYS A 117 5.25 -14.33 -5.82
CA LYS A 117 6.47 -15.06 -6.21
C LYS A 117 7.45 -14.18 -6.96
N LEU A 118 6.93 -13.41 -7.95
CA LEU A 118 7.73 -12.42 -8.67
C LEU A 118 8.45 -11.46 -7.71
N SER A 119 7.73 -10.94 -6.71
CA SER A 119 8.26 -9.97 -5.74
C SER A 119 9.36 -10.55 -4.85
N LEU A 120 9.19 -11.77 -4.40
CA LEU A 120 10.16 -12.46 -3.54
C LEU A 120 11.37 -13.01 -4.31
N ALA A 121 11.25 -13.22 -5.62
CA ALA A 121 12.35 -13.61 -6.50
C ALA A 121 13.29 -12.44 -6.87
N ILE A 122 12.90 -11.18 -6.63
CA ILE A 122 13.78 -10.03 -6.84
C ILE A 122 14.90 -10.05 -5.80
N PRO A 123 16.20 -9.99 -6.21
CA PRO A 123 17.32 -10.08 -5.30
C PRO A 123 17.33 -9.01 -4.20
N PHE A 124 17.63 -9.40 -2.98
CA PHE A 124 17.79 -8.52 -1.82
C PHE A 124 19.27 -8.11 -1.69
N GLN A 125 19.65 -7.04 -2.38
CA GLN A 125 21.04 -6.55 -2.48
C GLN A 125 21.57 -5.96 -1.17
N TYR A 126 20.68 -5.35 -0.38
CA TYR A 126 21.04 -4.68 0.86
C TYR A 126 20.49 -5.42 2.07
N LYS A 127 21.17 -5.28 3.19
CA LYS A 127 20.62 -5.76 4.46
C LYS A 127 19.31 -5.04 4.76
N PRO A 128 18.22 -5.77 5.05
CA PRO A 128 16.93 -5.17 5.41
C PRO A 128 17.07 -4.16 6.54
N GLY A 129 16.29 -3.08 6.48
CA GLY A 129 16.32 -1.99 7.44
C GLY A 129 17.44 -0.97 7.25
N THR A 130 18.35 -1.13 6.27
CA THR A 130 19.52 -0.25 6.14
C THR A 130 19.44 0.76 4.98
N HIS A 131 18.69 0.47 3.94
CA HIS A 131 18.60 1.31 2.74
C HIS A 131 17.13 1.57 2.39
N PHE A 132 16.76 2.83 2.30
CA PHE A 132 15.44 3.23 1.82
C PHE A 132 15.40 3.18 0.30
N VAL A 133 14.49 2.37 -0.23
CA VAL A 133 14.18 2.30 -1.66
C VAL A 133 12.67 2.33 -1.82
N TYR A 134 12.14 3.42 -2.39
CA TYR A 134 10.70 3.50 -2.65
C TYR A 134 10.28 2.37 -3.58
N ASN A 135 9.39 1.50 -3.11
CA ASN A 135 9.06 0.24 -3.75
C ASN A 135 7.58 -0.11 -3.52
N ASN A 136 6.90 -0.62 -4.53
CA ASN A 136 5.54 -1.11 -4.39
C ASN A 136 5.46 -2.55 -3.87
N VAL A 137 6.54 -3.31 -3.93
CA VAL A 137 6.60 -4.69 -3.40
C VAL A 137 6.26 -4.74 -1.92
N GLY A 138 6.86 -3.87 -1.09
CA GLY A 138 6.63 -3.88 0.35
C GLY A 138 5.15 -3.77 0.74
N PRO A 139 4.46 -2.67 0.40
CA PRO A 139 3.05 -2.51 0.74
C PRO A 139 2.13 -3.49 0.00
N TYR A 140 2.50 -3.98 -1.18
CA TYR A 140 1.76 -5.05 -1.85
C TYR A 140 1.81 -6.34 -1.03
N LEU A 141 3.00 -6.85 -0.68
CA LEU A 141 3.17 -8.06 0.14
C LEU A 141 2.52 -7.92 1.52
N ALA A 142 2.62 -6.74 2.15
CA ALA A 142 1.95 -6.47 3.41
C ALA A 142 0.43 -6.60 3.30
N GLY A 143 -0.16 -6.07 2.22
CA GLY A 143 -1.57 -6.24 1.89
C GLY A 143 -1.96 -7.69 1.62
N ILE A 144 -1.14 -8.44 0.89
CA ILE A 144 -1.34 -9.89 0.66
C ILE A 144 -1.37 -10.65 1.99
N LEU A 145 -0.44 -10.34 2.88
CA LEU A 145 -0.36 -11.04 4.17
C LEU A 145 -1.64 -10.82 5.01
N VAL A 146 -2.15 -9.59 5.05
CA VAL A 146 -3.44 -9.29 5.70
C VAL A 146 -4.57 -10.12 5.07
N GLN A 147 -4.68 -10.12 3.74
CA GLN A 147 -5.73 -10.85 3.02
C GLN A 147 -5.68 -12.36 3.29
N ARG A 148 -4.48 -12.96 3.23
CA ARG A 148 -4.29 -14.39 3.50
C ARG A 148 -4.66 -14.77 4.94
N ARG A 149 -4.26 -13.94 5.91
CA ARG A 149 -4.49 -14.22 7.33
C ARG A 149 -5.92 -13.92 7.78
N SER A 150 -6.57 -12.93 7.19
CA SER A 150 -7.98 -12.59 7.49
C SER A 150 -9.00 -13.41 6.70
N GLY A 151 -8.59 -14.00 5.56
CA GLY A 151 -9.46 -14.75 4.66
C GLY A 151 -10.38 -13.86 3.81
N CYS A 152 -10.11 -12.55 3.69
CA CYS A 152 -10.89 -11.63 2.87
C CYS A 152 -10.00 -10.56 2.21
N ASP A 153 -10.54 -9.89 1.17
CA ASP A 153 -9.86 -8.77 0.51
C ASP A 153 -9.74 -7.54 1.41
N LEU A 154 -8.87 -6.57 1.02
CA LEU A 154 -8.60 -5.38 1.85
C LEU A 154 -9.84 -4.47 2.00
N VAL A 155 -10.75 -4.41 1.02
CA VAL A 155 -11.98 -3.62 1.14
C VAL A 155 -12.86 -4.23 2.21
N SER A 156 -13.11 -5.53 2.14
CA SER A 156 -13.91 -6.27 3.11
C SER A 156 -13.30 -6.21 4.51
N TYR A 157 -11.97 -6.33 4.61
CA TYR A 157 -11.26 -6.25 5.88
C TYR A 157 -11.35 -4.87 6.54
N LEU A 158 -11.15 -3.81 5.75
CA LEU A 158 -11.14 -2.43 6.25
C LEU A 158 -12.54 -1.81 6.41
N THR A 159 -13.57 -2.34 5.75
CA THR A 159 -14.92 -1.75 5.81
C THR A 159 -15.41 -1.60 7.24
N PRO A 160 -15.52 -2.64 8.07
CA PRO A 160 -16.01 -2.50 9.45
C PRO A 160 -14.97 -1.86 10.39
N ARG A 161 -13.69 -1.85 10.04
CA ARG A 161 -12.61 -1.36 10.92
C ARG A 161 -12.27 0.11 10.70
N LEU A 162 -12.44 0.60 9.48
CA LEU A 162 -11.98 1.94 9.10
C LEU A 162 -12.99 2.69 8.22
N PHE A 163 -13.44 2.11 7.10
CA PHE A 163 -14.22 2.85 6.11
C PHE A 163 -15.57 3.30 6.65
N GLU A 164 -16.30 2.47 7.38
CA GLU A 164 -17.57 2.83 8.00
C GLU A 164 -17.40 3.95 9.02
N HIS A 165 -16.36 3.89 9.84
CA HIS A 165 -16.06 4.91 10.85
C HIS A 165 -15.68 6.27 10.25
N LEU A 166 -15.10 6.27 9.05
CA LEU A 166 -14.75 7.47 8.29
C LEU A 166 -15.88 7.95 7.36
N GLY A 167 -17.01 7.23 7.30
CA GLY A 167 -18.10 7.54 6.39
C GLY A 167 -17.79 7.28 4.91
N ILE A 168 -16.72 6.54 4.61
CA ILE A 168 -16.31 6.18 3.25
C ILE A 168 -17.27 5.11 2.72
N LYS A 169 -17.96 5.42 1.63
CA LYS A 169 -18.98 4.56 1.04
C LYS A 169 -18.49 3.92 -0.26
N ARG A 170 -18.70 2.60 -0.38
CA ARG A 170 -18.42 1.82 -1.59
C ARG A 170 -16.99 2.04 -2.13
N PRO A 171 -15.94 1.89 -1.30
CA PRO A 171 -14.58 1.91 -1.80
C PRO A 171 -14.37 0.76 -2.79
N THR A 172 -13.51 0.95 -3.79
CA THR A 172 -13.07 -0.10 -4.69
C THR A 172 -11.55 -0.12 -4.77
N TRP A 173 -10.98 -1.28 -5.06
CA TRP A 173 -9.53 -1.45 -5.05
C TRP A 173 -9.07 -2.25 -6.27
N GLU A 174 -8.02 -1.79 -6.95
CA GLU A 174 -7.38 -2.55 -8.03
C GLU A 174 -6.80 -3.85 -7.48
N THR A 175 -6.80 -4.88 -8.32
CA THR A 175 -6.27 -6.20 -7.97
C THR A 175 -5.05 -6.56 -8.82
N ASP A 176 -4.27 -7.52 -8.31
CA ASP A 176 -3.32 -8.26 -9.13
C ASP A 176 -4.06 -9.23 -10.08
N PRO A 177 -3.36 -9.93 -10.98
CA PRO A 177 -3.99 -10.87 -11.89
C PRO A 177 -4.71 -12.05 -11.20
N LEU A 178 -4.33 -12.39 -9.97
CA LEU A 178 -4.96 -13.44 -9.18
C LEU A 178 -6.15 -12.95 -8.33
N GLY A 179 -6.50 -11.66 -8.42
CA GLY A 179 -7.65 -11.05 -7.75
C GLY A 179 -7.38 -10.53 -6.34
N ASN A 180 -6.14 -10.49 -5.87
CA ASN A 180 -5.80 -9.91 -4.57
C ASN A 180 -5.73 -8.38 -4.66
N SER A 181 -6.25 -7.66 -3.66
CA SER A 181 -6.15 -6.21 -3.59
C SER A 181 -4.69 -5.73 -3.65
N PHE A 182 -4.39 -4.81 -4.55
CA PHE A 182 -3.03 -4.29 -4.74
C PHE A 182 -2.69 -3.24 -3.67
N GLY A 183 -2.17 -3.70 -2.52
CA GLY A 183 -1.92 -2.85 -1.34
C GLY A 183 -1.00 -1.64 -1.55
N ALA A 184 -0.33 -1.53 -2.69
CA ALA A 184 0.57 -0.42 -2.99
C ALA A 184 -0.08 0.77 -3.71
N GLY A 185 -1.29 0.59 -4.23
CA GLY A 185 -2.01 1.59 -5.01
C GLY A 185 -3.41 1.13 -5.39
N GLY A 186 -4.12 1.96 -6.16
CA GLY A 186 -5.37 1.55 -6.79
C GLY A 186 -6.59 1.52 -5.88
N LEU A 187 -6.57 2.15 -4.72
CA LEU A 187 -7.77 2.40 -3.93
C LEU A 187 -8.51 3.62 -4.49
N PHE A 188 -9.81 3.46 -4.73
CA PHE A 188 -10.70 4.52 -5.17
C PHE A 188 -11.66 4.92 -4.04
N LEU A 189 -11.61 6.17 -3.68
CA LEU A 189 -12.44 6.79 -2.64
C LEU A 189 -13.24 7.96 -3.18
#